data_66702a3c3d69959898c573a9ddfc398d
#
_entry.id   66702a3c3d69959898c573a9ddfc398d
#
_cell.length_a   1.000
_cell.length_b   1.000
_cell.length_c   1.000
_cell.angle_alpha   90.00
_cell.angle_beta   90.00
_cell.angle_gamma   90.00
#
_symmetry.space_group_name_H-M   'P 1'
#
loop_
_entity.id
_entity.type
_entity.pdbx_description
1 polymer ?
#
loop_
_entity_poly.entity_id
_entity_poly.type
_entity_poly.pdbx_seq_one_letter_code
_entity_poly.pdbx_strand_id
1 'polypeptide(L)'
;QTDTGYVAGDDTLENIERIEFSDVSLALDLDGSAGLTVKTLAAVMGEEGLSNKEYVGIGLQLFDAGQSLATVCELALTAVGATTNEDVVNLLYTNLYGEAPTADVALYGGEAPTADGARPFIDALNNGWFTKGSLAAAAAELTDDLGVIDLVGLAETGIEYV
;
A
#
# COMPACT_ATOMS: atom_id res chain seq x y z
N GLN A 1 -28.53 -29.47 35.43
CA GLN A 1 -27.61 -29.16 34.35
C GLN A 1 -28.20 -28.01 33.55
N THR A 2 -27.90 -26.79 33.98
CA THR A 2 -28.36 -25.57 33.30
C THR A 2 -27.36 -25.29 32.14
N ASP A 3 -27.84 -25.56 30.94
CA ASP A 3 -27.21 -25.07 29.73
C ASP A 3 -27.30 -23.54 29.74
N THR A 4 -26.21 -22.89 30.11
CA THR A 4 -26.04 -21.45 29.92
C THR A 4 -25.66 -21.24 28.46
N GLY A 5 -26.71 -21.25 27.61
CA GLY A 5 -26.53 -20.86 26.20
C GLY A 5 -25.83 -19.52 26.13
N TYR A 6 -24.63 -19.50 25.59
CA TYR A 6 -23.96 -18.28 25.18
C TYR A 6 -24.82 -17.65 24.09
N VAL A 7 -25.54 -16.60 24.44
CA VAL A 7 -26.14 -15.74 23.43
C VAL A 7 -25.01 -14.90 22.91
N ALA A 8 -24.59 -15.14 21.67
CA ALA A 8 -23.73 -14.22 20.99
C ALA A 8 -24.44 -12.87 20.93
N GLY A 9 -23.93 -11.89 21.63
CA GLY A 9 -24.41 -10.51 21.55
C GLY A 9 -23.83 -9.87 20.30
N ASP A 10 -24.61 -9.05 19.62
CA ASP A 10 -24.08 -8.16 18.58
C ASP A 10 -23.50 -6.95 19.29
N ASP A 11 -22.16 -6.85 19.30
CA ASP A 11 -21.45 -5.69 19.82
C ASP A 11 -21.22 -4.68 18.69
N THR A 12 -21.56 -3.41 18.93
CA THR A 12 -21.27 -2.33 17.99
C THR A 12 -20.02 -1.59 18.47
N LEU A 13 -19.01 -1.53 17.60
CA LEU A 13 -17.80 -0.77 17.86
C LEU A 13 -17.84 0.54 17.05
N GLU A 14 -17.57 1.67 17.73
CA GLU A 14 -17.50 2.98 17.08
C GLU A 14 -16.19 3.67 17.45
N ASN A 15 -15.51 4.26 16.45
CA ASN A 15 -14.22 4.95 16.61
C ASN A 15 -13.14 4.05 17.23
N ILE A 16 -13.05 2.82 16.73
CA ILE A 16 -12.03 1.86 17.13
C ILE A 16 -11.05 1.69 15.95
N GLU A 17 -9.80 2.03 16.16
CA GLU A 17 -8.75 1.94 15.16
C GLU A 17 -8.09 0.55 15.12
N ARG A 18 -8.07 -0.13 16.26
CA ARG A 18 -7.38 -1.44 16.43
C ARG A 18 -8.22 -2.38 17.26
N ILE A 19 -8.24 -3.65 16.85
CA ILE A 19 -8.80 -4.75 17.63
C ILE A 19 -7.72 -5.82 17.80
N GLU A 20 -7.45 -6.23 19.03
CA GLU A 20 -6.50 -7.30 19.32
C GLU A 20 -7.26 -8.55 19.78
N PHE A 21 -7.05 -9.64 19.06
CA PHE A 21 -7.47 -10.98 19.45
C PHE A 21 -6.26 -11.78 19.96
N SER A 22 -6.49 -12.98 20.45
CA SER A 22 -5.41 -13.82 20.97
C SER A 22 -4.45 -14.35 19.89
N ASP A 23 -4.86 -14.33 18.64
CA ASP A 23 -4.18 -14.95 17.48
C ASP A 23 -3.94 -13.99 16.31
N VAL A 24 -4.63 -12.85 16.30
CA VAL A 24 -4.50 -11.85 15.22
C VAL A 24 -4.91 -10.47 15.74
N SER A 25 -4.36 -9.42 15.15
CA SER A 25 -4.80 -8.05 15.35
C SER A 25 -5.37 -7.48 14.05
N LEU A 26 -6.36 -6.61 14.16
CA LEU A 26 -7.01 -5.92 13.05
C LEU A 26 -6.82 -4.42 13.16
N ALA A 27 -6.46 -3.77 12.05
CA ALA A 27 -6.47 -2.32 11.90
C ALA A 27 -7.67 -1.89 11.04
N LEU A 28 -8.42 -0.90 11.52
CA LEU A 28 -9.71 -0.48 10.96
C LEU A 28 -9.70 0.96 10.46
N ASP A 29 -8.69 1.76 10.81
CA ASP A 29 -8.56 3.19 10.48
C ASP A 29 -8.06 3.40 9.04
N LEU A 30 -8.86 3.02 8.06
CA LEU A 30 -8.47 3.12 6.64
C LEU A 30 -8.37 4.56 6.12
N ASP A 31 -8.87 5.53 6.84
CA ASP A 31 -8.63 6.97 6.64
C ASP A 31 -7.39 7.48 7.41
N GLY A 32 -6.72 6.60 8.16
CA GLY A 32 -5.54 6.84 8.98
C GLY A 32 -4.34 5.96 8.63
N SER A 33 -3.64 5.48 9.66
CA SER A 33 -2.41 4.68 9.53
C SER A 33 -2.62 3.38 8.76
N ALA A 34 -3.77 2.71 8.93
CA ALA A 34 -4.06 1.48 8.20
C ALA A 34 -4.18 1.73 6.69
N GLY A 35 -4.92 2.77 6.27
CA GLY A 35 -5.03 3.11 4.86
C GLY A 35 -3.70 3.52 4.24
N LEU A 36 -2.89 4.32 4.93
CA LEU A 36 -1.54 4.68 4.48
C LEU A 36 -0.63 3.46 4.36
N THR A 37 -0.74 2.51 5.28
CA THR A 37 0.00 1.25 5.24
C THR A 37 -0.38 0.43 4.01
N VAL A 38 -1.67 0.22 3.79
CA VAL A 38 -2.18 -0.56 2.63
C VAL A 38 -1.73 0.07 1.32
N LYS A 39 -1.90 1.38 1.15
CA LYS A 39 -1.46 2.12 -0.04
C LYS A 39 0.06 1.98 -0.28
N THR A 40 0.87 2.10 0.77
CA THR A 40 2.33 1.95 0.68
C THR A 40 2.72 0.55 0.23
N LEU A 41 2.16 -0.47 0.90
CA LEU A 41 2.48 -1.87 0.59
C LEU A 41 2.02 -2.25 -0.82
N ALA A 42 0.81 -1.84 -1.23
CA ALA A 42 0.30 -2.08 -2.57
C ALA A 42 1.21 -1.45 -3.65
N ALA A 43 1.59 -0.19 -3.48
CA ALA A 43 2.41 0.51 -4.46
C ALA A 43 3.84 -0.04 -4.55
N VAL A 44 4.46 -0.41 -3.41
CA VAL A 44 5.88 -0.77 -3.37
C VAL A 44 6.11 -2.29 -3.36
N MET A 45 5.24 -3.06 -2.71
CA MET A 45 5.41 -4.50 -2.52
C MET A 45 4.34 -5.34 -3.22
N GLY A 46 3.30 -4.72 -3.76
CA GLY A 46 2.20 -5.41 -4.42
C GLY A 46 1.39 -6.30 -3.46
N GLU A 47 0.72 -7.31 -4.02
CA GLU A 47 -0.12 -8.26 -3.26
C GLU A 47 0.66 -9.02 -2.16
N GLU A 48 1.93 -9.34 -2.41
CA GLU A 48 2.76 -10.05 -1.42
C GLU A 48 2.98 -9.19 -0.17
N GLY A 49 3.16 -7.88 -0.34
CA GLY A 49 3.30 -6.95 0.78
C GLY A 49 2.02 -6.86 1.61
N LEU A 50 0.86 -6.78 0.95
CA LEU A 50 -0.45 -6.73 1.60
C LEU A 50 -0.78 -8.01 2.39
N SER A 51 -0.32 -9.15 1.90
CA SER A 51 -0.53 -10.45 2.55
C SER A 51 0.42 -10.70 3.72
N ASN A 52 1.46 -9.90 3.86
CA ASN A 52 2.47 -10.05 4.91
C ASN A 52 2.10 -9.24 6.16
N LYS A 53 1.56 -9.92 7.17
CA LYS A 53 1.11 -9.31 8.44
C LYS A 53 2.23 -8.57 9.20
N GLU A 54 3.49 -9.01 9.07
CA GLU A 54 4.65 -8.33 9.68
C GLU A 54 4.90 -6.98 8.99
N TYR A 55 4.83 -6.92 7.65
CA TYR A 55 4.98 -5.67 6.92
C TYR A 55 3.84 -4.70 7.22
N VAL A 56 2.62 -5.22 7.35
CA VAL A 56 1.48 -4.41 7.81
C VAL A 56 1.74 -3.83 9.20
N GLY A 57 2.17 -4.66 10.16
CA GLY A 57 2.50 -4.21 11.52
C GLY A 57 3.60 -3.15 11.55
N ILE A 58 4.67 -3.33 10.74
CA ILE A 58 5.74 -2.34 10.61
C ILE A 58 5.22 -1.02 10.03
N GLY A 59 4.40 -1.08 8.97
CA GLY A 59 3.81 0.10 8.35
C GLY A 59 2.94 0.88 9.33
N LEU A 60 2.05 0.19 10.05
CA LEU A 60 1.21 0.78 11.10
C LEU A 60 2.07 1.47 12.16
N GLN A 61 3.10 0.81 12.68
CA GLN A 61 3.98 1.38 13.70
C GLN A 61 4.68 2.65 13.22
N LEU A 62 5.13 2.69 11.96
CA LEU A 62 5.79 3.85 11.38
C LEU A 62 4.83 5.04 11.23
N PHE A 63 3.60 4.81 10.74
CA PHE A 63 2.61 5.87 10.59
C PHE A 63 2.07 6.34 11.93
N ASP A 64 1.82 5.46 12.89
CA ASP A 64 1.43 5.81 14.27
C ASP A 64 2.51 6.63 14.99
N ALA A 65 3.79 6.41 14.64
CA ALA A 65 4.90 7.25 15.09
C ALA A 65 5.01 8.60 14.35
N GLY A 66 4.09 8.90 13.43
CA GLY A 66 4.04 10.18 12.70
C GLY A 66 5.00 10.27 11.52
N GLN A 67 5.50 9.15 11.00
CA GLN A 67 6.32 9.18 9.79
C GLN A 67 5.48 9.59 8.57
N SER A 68 6.09 10.36 7.66
CA SER A 68 5.41 10.76 6.43
C SER A 68 5.29 9.59 5.44
N LEU A 69 4.27 9.62 4.58
CA LEU A 69 4.08 8.63 3.51
C LEU A 69 5.35 8.48 2.66
N ALA A 70 5.99 9.59 2.28
CA ALA A 70 7.23 9.56 1.50
C ALA A 70 8.38 8.88 2.24
N THR A 71 8.48 9.06 3.56
CA THR A 71 9.51 8.40 4.38
C THR A 71 9.28 6.90 4.46
N VAL A 72 8.03 6.47 4.69
CA VAL A 72 7.70 5.04 4.77
C VAL A 72 7.87 4.36 3.41
N CYS A 73 7.45 5.01 2.33
CA CYS A 73 7.71 4.53 0.96
C CYS A 73 9.22 4.38 0.66
N GLU A 74 10.07 5.32 1.10
CA GLU A 74 11.53 5.22 0.92
C GLU A 74 12.10 4.01 1.67
N LEU A 75 11.63 3.76 2.89
CA LEU A 75 12.01 2.57 3.66
C LEU A 75 11.55 1.28 2.99
N ALA A 76 10.32 1.24 2.49
CA ALA A 76 9.78 0.10 1.76
C ALA A 76 10.56 -0.18 0.47
N LEU A 77 10.88 0.85 -0.33
CA LEU A 77 11.72 0.71 -1.53
C LEU A 77 13.11 0.14 -1.20
N THR A 78 13.69 0.58 -0.08
CA THR A 78 14.97 0.05 0.40
C THR A 78 14.86 -1.42 0.78
N ALA A 79 13.78 -1.81 1.46
CA ALA A 79 13.53 -3.18 1.89
C ALA A 79 13.39 -4.16 0.70
N VAL A 80 12.76 -3.73 -0.40
CA VAL A 80 12.64 -4.53 -1.62
C VAL A 80 13.85 -4.44 -2.54
N GLY A 81 14.86 -3.63 -2.19
CA GLY A 81 16.10 -3.50 -2.95
C GLY A 81 15.99 -2.66 -4.23
N ALA A 82 14.97 -1.83 -4.38
CA ALA A 82 14.84 -0.89 -5.49
C ALA A 82 15.79 0.30 -5.29
N THR A 83 17.00 0.20 -5.79
CA THR A 83 18.09 1.15 -5.49
C THR A 83 18.35 2.18 -6.57
N THR A 84 18.10 1.88 -7.83
CA THR A 84 18.22 2.84 -8.94
C THR A 84 16.89 3.54 -9.21
N ASN A 85 16.93 4.67 -9.92
CA ASN A 85 15.72 5.38 -10.35
C ASN A 85 14.89 4.54 -11.33
N GLU A 86 15.55 3.76 -12.17
CA GLU A 86 14.91 2.84 -13.11
C GLU A 86 14.21 1.68 -12.36
N ASP A 87 14.88 1.08 -11.35
CA ASP A 87 14.25 0.02 -10.54
C ASP A 87 12.99 0.51 -9.86
N VAL A 88 13.04 1.71 -9.27
CA VAL A 88 11.88 2.31 -8.59
C VAL A 88 10.72 2.53 -9.55
N VAL A 89 10.97 3.16 -10.70
CA VAL A 89 9.90 3.43 -11.67
C VAL A 89 9.32 2.14 -12.22
N ASN A 90 10.16 1.16 -12.58
CA ASN A 90 9.71 -0.14 -13.09
C ASN A 90 8.88 -0.91 -12.05
N LEU A 91 9.32 -0.90 -10.79
CA LEU A 91 8.61 -1.54 -9.68
C LEU A 91 7.22 -0.93 -9.47
N LEU A 92 7.15 0.40 -9.32
CA LEU A 92 5.89 1.10 -9.12
C LEU A 92 4.93 0.87 -10.28
N TYR A 93 5.44 0.90 -11.50
CA TYR A 93 4.67 0.61 -12.70
C TYR A 93 4.08 -0.80 -12.68
N THR A 94 4.91 -1.80 -12.40
CA THR A 94 4.49 -3.19 -12.32
C THR A 94 3.39 -3.40 -11.28
N ASN A 95 3.55 -2.78 -10.11
CA ASN A 95 2.57 -2.93 -9.03
C ASN A 95 1.25 -2.19 -9.32
N LEU A 96 1.29 -1.05 -10.02
CA LEU A 96 0.08 -0.28 -10.33
C LEU A 96 -0.68 -0.81 -11.54
N TYR A 97 0.00 -1.32 -12.55
CA TYR A 97 -0.59 -1.70 -13.83
C TYR A 97 -0.52 -3.20 -14.15
N GLY A 98 0.11 -4.00 -13.27
CA GLY A 98 0.23 -5.45 -13.42
C GLY A 98 1.35 -5.89 -14.35
N GLU A 99 2.00 -4.98 -15.07
CA GLU A 99 3.09 -5.29 -16.00
C GLU A 99 4.16 -4.20 -16.03
N ALA A 100 5.39 -4.61 -16.28
CA ALA A 100 6.50 -3.66 -16.41
C ALA A 100 6.34 -2.79 -17.67
N PRO A 101 6.81 -1.53 -17.66
CA PRO A 101 6.79 -0.67 -18.84
C PRO A 101 7.59 -1.31 -19.96
N THR A 102 6.93 -1.56 -21.10
CA THR A 102 7.58 -2.16 -22.28
C THR A 102 8.04 -1.09 -23.27
N ALA A 103 9.12 -1.39 -24.01
CA ALA A 103 9.73 -0.46 -24.97
C ALA A 103 8.86 -0.21 -26.22
N ASP A 104 7.86 -1.01 -26.45
CA ASP A 104 7.00 -0.96 -27.63
C ASP A 104 5.52 -0.93 -27.21
N VAL A 105 4.89 0.20 -27.28
CA VAL A 105 3.56 0.45 -27.82
C VAL A 105 3.16 1.90 -27.52
N ALA A 106 3.35 2.76 -28.50
CA ALA A 106 2.65 4.02 -28.58
C ALA A 106 1.23 3.72 -29.05
N LEU A 107 0.23 3.73 -28.17
CA LEU A 107 -1.15 3.96 -28.59
C LEU A 107 -2.07 4.36 -27.44
N TYR A 108 -2.76 5.43 -27.65
CA TYR A 108 -3.78 6.06 -26.83
C TYR A 108 -4.93 5.11 -26.51
N GLY A 109 -5.30 4.97 -25.24
CA GLY A 109 -6.56 4.33 -24.87
C GLY A 109 -6.50 3.48 -23.60
N GLY A 110 -6.06 4.02 -22.43
CA GLY A 110 -6.24 3.35 -21.14
C GLY A 110 -5.32 2.16 -20.89
N GLU A 111 -4.23 2.04 -21.64
CA GLU A 111 -3.22 0.99 -21.48
C GLU A 111 -2.02 1.49 -20.67
N ALA A 112 -1.35 0.56 -19.97
CA ALA A 112 -0.15 0.83 -19.19
C ALA A 112 0.85 1.64 -20.02
N PRO A 113 1.44 2.71 -19.47
CA PRO A 113 2.38 3.53 -20.20
C PRO A 113 3.61 2.71 -20.63
N THR A 114 4.04 2.97 -21.85
CA THR A 114 5.23 2.38 -22.46
C THR A 114 6.52 2.80 -21.74
N ALA A 115 7.68 2.23 -22.13
CA ALA A 115 8.99 2.72 -21.67
C ALA A 115 9.16 4.24 -21.87
N ASP A 116 8.53 4.81 -22.90
CA ASP A 116 8.44 6.26 -23.06
C ASP A 116 7.54 6.91 -21.99
N GLY A 117 6.53 6.22 -21.48
CA GLY A 117 5.69 6.67 -20.37
C GLY A 117 6.40 6.62 -19.00
N ALA A 118 7.33 5.69 -18.81
CA ALA A 118 8.17 5.61 -17.61
C ALA A 118 9.28 6.68 -17.61
N ARG A 119 9.78 7.06 -18.79
CA ARG A 119 10.89 8.00 -18.93
C ARG A 119 10.70 9.35 -18.23
N PRO A 120 9.54 10.02 -18.29
CA PRO A 120 9.33 11.27 -17.57
C PRO A 120 9.53 11.15 -16.06
N PHE A 121 9.18 10.01 -15.46
CA PHE A 121 9.37 9.76 -14.03
C PHE A 121 10.85 9.48 -13.71
N ILE A 122 11.55 8.73 -14.56
CA ILE A 122 13.01 8.52 -14.43
C ILE A 122 13.74 9.86 -14.55
N ASP A 123 13.39 10.68 -15.53
CA ASP A 123 13.98 12.00 -15.72
C ASP A 123 13.65 12.94 -14.54
N ALA A 124 12.45 12.88 -13.98
CA ALA A 124 12.07 13.65 -12.82
C ALA A 124 12.89 13.28 -11.57
N LEU A 125 13.17 11.98 -11.37
CA LEU A 125 14.07 11.50 -10.32
C LEU A 125 15.52 11.94 -10.58
N ASN A 126 16.02 11.82 -11.83
CA ASN A 126 17.37 12.21 -12.21
C ASN A 126 17.62 13.72 -12.05
N ASN A 127 16.59 14.54 -12.30
CA ASN A 127 16.65 15.99 -12.15
C ASN A 127 16.36 16.47 -10.71
N GLY A 128 16.02 15.55 -9.78
CA GLY A 128 15.72 15.88 -8.40
C GLY A 128 14.38 16.59 -8.18
N TRP A 129 13.45 16.51 -9.15
CA TRP A 129 12.08 17.03 -8.99
C TRP A 129 11.27 16.19 -8.03
N PHE A 130 11.57 14.89 -7.93
CA PHE A 130 11.07 13.96 -6.95
C PHE A 130 12.23 13.26 -6.25
N THR A 131 12.02 12.87 -4.99
CA THR A 131 12.78 11.78 -4.36
C THR A 131 12.10 10.46 -4.69
N LYS A 132 12.78 9.33 -4.53
CA LYS A 132 12.18 8.00 -4.72
C LYS A 132 10.97 7.81 -3.81
N GLY A 133 11.10 8.18 -2.54
CA GLY A 133 10.01 8.10 -1.58
C GLY A 133 8.83 9.00 -1.94
N SER A 134 9.05 10.23 -2.44
CA SER A 134 7.96 11.11 -2.84
C SER A 134 7.26 10.65 -4.13
N LEU A 135 7.98 10.02 -5.06
CA LEU A 135 7.38 9.41 -6.24
C LEU A 135 6.55 8.18 -5.84
N ALA A 136 7.09 7.34 -4.97
CA ALA A 136 6.35 6.18 -4.46
C ALA A 136 5.12 6.59 -3.64
N ALA A 137 5.19 7.69 -2.89
CA ALA A 137 4.04 8.25 -2.19
C ALA A 137 2.95 8.70 -3.17
N ALA A 138 3.33 9.37 -4.27
CA ALA A 138 2.38 9.73 -5.32
C ALA A 138 1.75 8.49 -5.99
N ALA A 139 2.53 7.43 -6.21
CA ALA A 139 2.04 6.15 -6.71
C ALA A 139 1.07 5.47 -5.71
N ALA A 140 1.38 5.52 -4.42
CA ALA A 140 0.55 4.97 -3.36
C ALA A 140 -0.84 5.62 -3.31
N GLU A 141 -0.93 6.93 -3.54
CA GLU A 141 -2.24 7.61 -3.60
C GLU A 141 -3.10 7.20 -4.80
N LEU A 142 -2.50 6.65 -5.86
CA LEU A 142 -3.24 6.17 -7.04
C LEU A 142 -3.76 4.73 -6.90
N THR A 143 -3.33 3.98 -5.90
CA THR A 143 -3.66 2.55 -5.77
C THR A 143 -5.15 2.26 -5.65
N ASP A 144 -5.89 3.13 -4.94
CA ASP A 144 -7.33 3.01 -4.78
C ASP A 144 -8.06 3.39 -6.08
N ASP A 145 -7.71 4.52 -6.69
CA ASP A 145 -8.30 5.00 -7.95
C ASP A 145 -8.09 4.01 -9.11
N LEU A 146 -6.96 3.31 -9.13
CA LEU A 146 -6.64 2.29 -10.14
C LEU A 146 -7.23 0.92 -9.82
N GLY A 147 -7.87 0.74 -8.66
CA GLY A 147 -8.43 -0.53 -8.22
C GLY A 147 -7.38 -1.58 -7.87
N VAL A 148 -6.15 -1.17 -7.55
CA VAL A 148 -5.09 -2.06 -7.04
C VAL A 148 -5.44 -2.55 -5.64
N ILE A 149 -6.11 -1.71 -4.85
CA ILE A 149 -6.65 -2.03 -3.54
C ILE A 149 -8.15 -1.73 -3.52
N ASP A 150 -8.86 -2.41 -2.64
CA ASP A 150 -10.28 -2.15 -2.35
C ASP A 150 -10.41 -1.66 -0.90
N LEU A 151 -10.25 -0.36 -0.69
CA LEU A 151 -10.42 0.24 0.63
C LEU A 151 -11.83 0.09 1.17
N VAL A 152 -12.85 0.04 0.30
CA VAL A 152 -14.24 -0.13 0.72
C VAL A 152 -14.46 -1.53 1.30
N GLY A 153 -13.95 -2.58 0.64
CA GLY A 153 -14.00 -3.95 1.17
C GLY A 153 -13.19 -4.12 2.45
N LEU A 154 -12.02 -3.48 2.54
CA LEU A 154 -11.20 -3.48 3.74
C LEU A 154 -11.86 -2.71 4.92
N ALA A 155 -12.72 -1.72 4.65
CA ALA A 155 -13.47 -1.04 5.70
C ALA A 155 -14.45 -1.97 6.43
N GLU A 156 -14.91 -3.04 5.78
CA GLU A 156 -15.79 -4.03 6.38
C GLU A 156 -15.01 -5.12 7.15
N THR A 157 -13.79 -5.42 6.75
CA THR A 157 -13.01 -6.55 7.28
C THR A 157 -11.83 -6.13 8.15
N GLY A 158 -11.32 -4.92 7.96
CA GLY A 158 -10.03 -4.49 8.51
C GLY A 158 -8.84 -5.13 7.81
N ILE A 159 -7.64 -4.78 8.22
CA ILE A 159 -6.40 -5.40 7.77
C ILE A 159 -5.71 -6.13 8.93
N GLU A 160 -5.36 -7.39 8.72
CA GLU A 160 -4.70 -8.21 9.72
C GLU A 160 -3.20 -7.85 9.85
N TYR A 161 -2.70 -7.81 11.10
CA TYR A 161 -1.28 -7.57 11.39
C TYR A 161 -0.79 -8.33 12.62
N VAL A 162 0.52 -8.38 12.82
CA VAL A 162 1.22 -8.98 13.97
C VAL A 162 2.35 -8.06 14.45
#